data_0c47d63699218b219c8a332390b61963
#
_entry.id   0c47d63699218b219c8a332390b61963
#
_cell.length_a   1.000
_cell.length_b   1.000
_cell.length_c   1.000
_cell.angle_alpha   90.00
_cell.angle_beta   90.00
_cell.angle_gamma   90.00
#
_symmetry.space_group_name_H-M   'P 1'
#
loop_
_entity.id
_entity.type
_entity.pdbx_description
1 polymer ?
#
loop_
_entity_poly.entity_id
_entity_poly.type
_entity_poly.pdbx_seq_one_letter_code
_entity_poly.pdbx_strand_id
1 'polypeptide(L)'
;MSNEEIFAGCKEILAQIINDSSVPRNIRKSAEDSSNLLDKDEEPTIKASTVISILDDTSNDPNIPIHARILVWNILSELESIKD
;
A
#
# COMPACT_ATOMS: atom_id res chain seq x y z
N MET A 1 -4.48 -9.93 -15.05
CA MET A 1 -3.40 -10.02 -14.06
C MET A 1 -3.78 -10.93 -12.92
N SER A 2 -2.86 -11.74 -12.46
CA SER A 2 -3.11 -12.55 -11.26
C SER A 2 -3.02 -11.69 -10.01
N ASN A 3 -3.65 -12.16 -8.92
CA ASN A 3 -3.54 -11.47 -7.63
C ASN A 3 -2.08 -11.33 -7.20
N GLU A 4 -1.27 -12.36 -7.43
CA GLU A 4 0.14 -12.35 -7.06
C GLU A 4 0.92 -11.25 -7.80
N GLU A 5 0.63 -11.06 -9.07
CA GLU A 5 1.26 -10.00 -9.85
C GLU A 5 0.85 -8.61 -9.35
N ILE A 6 -0.42 -8.45 -9.00
CA ILE A 6 -0.94 -7.20 -8.46
C ILE A 6 -0.27 -6.90 -7.12
N PHE A 7 -0.19 -7.87 -6.23
CA PHE A 7 0.48 -7.70 -4.93
C PHE A 7 1.96 -7.37 -5.11
N ALA A 8 2.63 -8.04 -6.03
CA ALA A 8 4.05 -7.76 -6.30
C ALA A 8 4.26 -6.32 -6.77
N GLY A 9 3.40 -5.85 -7.66
CA GLY A 9 3.44 -4.46 -8.14
C GLY A 9 3.18 -3.47 -7.01
N CYS A 10 2.22 -3.75 -6.13
CA CYS A 10 1.94 -2.92 -4.97
C CYS A 10 3.13 -2.85 -4.02
N LYS A 11 3.82 -3.97 -3.80
CA LYS A 11 5.00 -4.00 -2.93
C LYS A 11 6.13 -3.16 -3.50
N GLU A 12 6.29 -3.14 -4.82
CA GLU A 12 7.30 -2.28 -5.46
C GLU A 12 7.00 -0.80 -5.22
N ILE A 13 5.73 -0.41 -5.31
CA ILE A 13 5.32 0.97 -5.05
C ILE A 13 5.53 1.30 -3.58
N LEU A 14 5.15 0.39 -2.68
CA LEU A 14 5.35 0.57 -1.24
C LEU A 14 6.83 0.75 -0.92
N ALA A 15 7.71 0.01 -1.58
CA ALA A 15 9.16 0.14 -1.38
C ALA A 15 9.65 1.54 -1.73
N GLN A 16 9.08 2.17 -2.77
CA GLN A 16 9.43 3.55 -3.12
C GLN A 16 9.10 4.51 -1.98
N ILE A 17 7.95 4.32 -1.33
CA ILE A 17 7.54 5.15 -0.20
C ILE A 17 8.44 4.90 1.01
N ILE A 18 8.69 3.64 1.32
CA ILE A 18 9.51 3.24 2.48
C ILE A 18 10.92 3.81 2.39
N ASN A 19 11.48 3.85 1.18
CA ASN A 19 12.86 4.29 0.95
C ASN A 19 13.00 5.77 0.68
N ASP A 20 11.91 6.54 0.73
CA ASP A 20 11.92 7.97 0.45
C ASP A 20 12.05 8.76 1.76
N SER A 21 13.24 9.32 1.99
CA SER A 21 13.51 10.07 3.22
C SER A 21 12.72 11.37 3.33
N SER A 22 12.14 11.87 2.25
CA SER A 22 11.28 13.06 2.28
C SER A 22 9.87 12.77 2.80
N VAL A 23 9.52 11.49 2.92
CA VAL A 23 8.22 11.06 3.44
C VAL A 23 8.32 10.94 4.96
N PRO A 24 7.36 11.49 5.73
CA PRO A 24 7.38 11.38 7.19
C PRO A 24 7.41 9.94 7.68
N ARG A 25 8.04 9.74 8.83
CA ARG A 25 8.25 8.41 9.41
C ARG A 25 6.94 7.63 9.59
N ASN A 26 5.89 8.29 10.08
CA ASN A 26 4.61 7.61 10.30
C ASN A 26 4.01 7.06 9.00
N ILE A 27 4.18 7.79 7.91
CA ILE A 27 3.70 7.36 6.59
C ILE A 27 4.55 6.21 6.06
N ARG A 28 5.88 6.29 6.22
CA ARG A 28 6.77 5.18 5.85
C ARG A 28 6.45 3.93 6.66
N LYS A 29 6.10 4.09 7.93
CA LYS A 29 5.71 2.98 8.80
C LYS A 29 4.43 2.32 8.31
N SER A 30 3.43 3.11 7.92
CA SER A 30 2.19 2.57 7.35
C SER A 30 2.46 1.78 6.07
N ALA A 31 3.36 2.28 5.23
CA ALA A 31 3.75 1.57 4.01
C ALA A 31 4.47 0.25 4.33
N GLU A 32 5.34 0.26 5.34
CA GLU A 32 6.04 -0.95 5.78
C GLU A 32 5.06 -1.98 6.33
N ASP A 33 4.12 -1.57 7.19
CA ASP A 33 3.10 -2.46 7.73
C ASP A 33 2.25 -3.05 6.61
N SER A 34 1.89 -2.24 5.62
CA SER A 34 1.12 -2.70 4.46
C SER A 34 1.90 -3.74 3.66
N SER A 35 3.18 -3.49 3.42
CA SER A 35 4.03 -4.43 2.68
C SER A 35 4.13 -5.77 3.41
N ASN A 36 4.29 -5.73 4.73
CA ASN A 36 4.37 -6.95 5.54
C ASN A 36 3.05 -7.73 5.51
N LEU A 37 1.92 -7.04 5.51
CA LEU A 37 0.61 -7.69 5.41
C LEU A 37 0.43 -8.41 4.09
N LEU A 38 0.96 -7.86 3.00
CA LEU A 38 0.87 -8.50 1.68
C LEU A 38 1.69 -9.79 1.61
N ASP A 39 2.63 -9.98 2.51
CA ASP A 39 3.44 -11.20 2.58
C ASP A 39 2.82 -12.29 3.45
N LYS A 40 1.73 -11.99 4.16
CA LYS A 40 1.08 -12.98 5.02
C LYS A 40 0.32 -14.02 4.20
N ASP A 41 0.19 -15.22 4.78
CA ASP A 41 -0.58 -16.30 4.19
C ASP A 41 -2.05 -16.17 4.59
N GLU A 42 -2.74 -15.26 3.91
CA GLU A 42 -4.16 -15.02 4.11
C GLU A 42 -4.86 -14.96 2.76
N GLU A 43 -6.19 -15.05 2.76
CA GLU A 43 -6.95 -14.94 1.53
C GLU A 43 -6.71 -13.58 0.87
N PRO A 44 -6.58 -13.54 -0.46
CA PRO A 44 -6.26 -12.31 -1.18
C PRO A 44 -7.18 -11.13 -0.88
N THR A 45 -8.49 -11.36 -0.84
CA THR A 45 -9.43 -10.26 -0.58
C THR A 45 -9.34 -9.74 0.84
N ILE A 46 -9.00 -10.60 1.80
CA ILE A 46 -8.82 -10.19 3.19
C ILE A 46 -7.57 -9.32 3.32
N LYS A 47 -6.46 -9.76 2.72
CA LYS A 47 -5.22 -8.96 2.72
C LYS A 47 -5.44 -7.60 2.07
N ALA A 48 -6.06 -7.60 0.89
CA ALA A 48 -6.33 -6.38 0.15
C ALA A 48 -7.18 -5.42 0.98
N SER A 49 -8.24 -5.93 1.59
CA SER A 49 -9.16 -5.13 2.41
C SER A 49 -8.44 -4.45 3.57
N THR A 50 -7.58 -5.19 4.26
CA THR A 50 -6.83 -4.67 5.40
C THR A 50 -5.85 -3.58 4.96
N VAL A 51 -5.13 -3.82 3.86
CA VAL A 51 -4.17 -2.84 3.33
C VAL A 51 -4.90 -1.61 2.80
N ILE A 52 -6.03 -1.78 2.14
CA ILE A 52 -6.85 -0.66 1.67
C ILE A 52 -7.23 0.23 2.84
N SER A 53 -7.67 -0.35 3.96
CA SER A 53 -8.05 0.41 5.14
C SER A 53 -6.88 1.23 5.69
N ILE A 54 -5.70 0.64 5.79
CA ILE A 54 -4.49 1.32 6.28
C ILE A 54 -4.10 2.46 5.35
N LEU A 55 -4.06 2.19 4.06
CA LEU A 55 -3.60 3.18 3.07
C LEU A 55 -4.62 4.28 2.83
N ASP A 56 -5.91 3.99 2.97
CA ASP A 56 -6.93 5.01 2.89
C ASP A 56 -6.73 6.04 4.00
N ASP A 57 -6.52 5.59 5.23
CA ASP A 57 -6.20 6.47 6.35
C ASP A 57 -4.91 7.26 6.08
N THR A 58 -3.90 6.58 5.55
CA THR A 58 -2.61 7.19 5.23
C THR A 58 -2.76 8.31 4.20
N SER A 59 -3.59 8.09 3.17
CA SER A 59 -3.80 9.09 2.12
C SER A 59 -4.47 10.36 2.65
N ASN A 60 -5.16 10.27 3.77
CA ASN A 60 -5.84 11.40 4.39
C ASN A 60 -4.99 12.12 5.44
N ASP A 61 -3.76 11.67 5.66
CA ASP A 61 -2.85 12.33 6.60
C ASP A 61 -2.46 13.71 6.04
N PRO A 62 -2.65 14.80 6.82
CA PRO A 62 -2.33 16.15 6.34
C PRO A 62 -0.84 16.37 6.05
N ASN A 63 0.03 15.50 6.56
CA ASN A 63 1.47 15.62 6.37
C ASN A 63 2.01 14.79 5.21
N ILE A 64 1.14 14.07 4.49
CA ILE A 64 1.61 13.25 3.38
C ILE A 64 2.00 14.13 2.17
N PRO A 65 3.23 14.00 1.63
CA PRO A 65 3.61 14.72 0.42
C PRO A 65 2.74 14.28 -0.76
N ILE A 66 2.49 15.20 -1.68
CA ILE A 66 1.64 14.93 -2.85
C ILE A 66 2.14 13.73 -3.65
N HIS A 67 3.45 13.63 -3.89
CA HIS A 67 4.00 12.52 -4.67
C HIS A 67 3.75 11.17 -4.00
N ALA A 68 3.81 11.12 -2.67
CA ALA A 68 3.53 9.89 -1.92
C ALA A 68 2.04 9.57 -1.95
N ARG A 69 1.18 10.58 -1.86
CA ARG A 69 -0.27 10.38 -1.95
C ARG A 69 -0.67 9.76 -3.28
N ILE A 70 -0.07 10.22 -4.37
CA ILE A 70 -0.33 9.66 -5.70
C ILE A 70 0.06 8.18 -5.74
N LEU A 71 1.20 7.82 -5.16
CA LEU A 71 1.63 6.42 -5.08
C LEU A 71 0.64 5.59 -4.27
N VAL A 72 0.16 6.12 -3.15
CA VAL A 72 -0.84 5.43 -2.33
C VAL A 72 -2.13 5.22 -3.12
N TRP A 73 -2.60 6.24 -3.84
CA TRP A 73 -3.80 6.10 -4.67
C TRP A 73 -3.63 5.05 -5.76
N ASN A 74 -2.45 4.95 -6.35
CA ASN A 74 -2.16 3.91 -7.34
C ASN A 74 -2.27 2.52 -6.73
N ILE A 75 -1.74 2.33 -5.52
CA ILE A 75 -1.85 1.07 -4.80
C ILE A 75 -3.32 0.73 -4.51
N LEU A 76 -4.08 1.71 -4.01
CA LEU A 76 -5.50 1.51 -3.71
C LEU A 76 -6.27 1.07 -4.94
N SER A 77 -6.01 1.70 -6.08
CA SER A 77 -6.64 1.35 -7.34
C SER A 77 -6.32 -0.09 -7.76
N GLU A 78 -5.07 -0.49 -7.62
CA GLU A 78 -4.64 -1.85 -7.95
C GLU A 78 -5.30 -2.89 -7.03
N LEU A 79 -5.37 -2.60 -5.73
CA LEU A 79 -5.93 -3.54 -4.76
C LEU A 79 -7.42 -3.77 -4.95
N GLU A 80 -8.13 -2.81 -5.54
CA GLU A 80 -9.56 -2.97 -5.82
C GLU A 80 -9.85 -4.05 -6.86
N SER A 81 -8.86 -4.46 -7.63
CA SER A 81 -9.02 -5.51 -8.64
C SER A 81 -8.72 -6.91 -8.11
N ILE A 82 -8.33 -7.04 -6.85
CA ILE A 82 -8.06 -8.35 -6.24
C ILE A 82 -9.35 -9.15 -6.10
N LYS A 83 -9.26 -10.44 -6.42
CA LYS A 83 -10.40 -11.37 -6.37
C LYS A 83 -9.99 -12.67 -5.69
N ASP A 84 -10.97 -13.34 -5.13
CA ASP A 84 -10.77 -14.68 -4.55
C ASP A 84 -10.58 -15.76 -5.63
#